data_6a445b8a9f4b10eafe725cf743403617
#
_entry.id   6a445b8a9f4b10eafe725cf743403617
#
_cell.length_a   1.000
_cell.length_b   1.000
_cell.length_c   1.000
_cell.angle_alpha   90.00
_cell.angle_beta   90.00
_cell.angle_gamma   90.00
#
_symmetry.space_group_name_H-M   'P 1'
#
loop_
_entity.id
_entity.type
_entity.pdbx_description
1 polymer ?
#
loop_
_entity_poly.entity_id
_entity_poly.type
_entity_poly.pdbx_seq_one_letter_code
_entity_poly.pdbx_strand_id
1 'polypeptide(L)'
;MGNNLVRLNLSRFTSRDIRKIDELGEKMRLLHRWFRCERLDSSVGEAFVIYSGDRGPRRYASYQIIRHEDGSYDLSQGNGGKSLAGGRTMDEIIDALPDDFYYPQR
;
A
#
# COMPACT_ATOMS: atom_id res chain seq x y z
N MET A 1 15.40 -18.35 32.08
CA MET A 1 15.56 -18.04 31.34
C MET A 1 14.96 -17.54 30.69
N GLY A 2 14.91 -17.19 30.67
CA GLY A 2 14.19 -16.54 30.00
C GLY A 2 14.15 -16.69 28.69
N ASN A 3 13.50 -17.04 28.35
CA ASN A 3 13.37 -17.15 27.21
C ASN A 3 13.06 -16.02 26.56
N ASN A 4 13.79 -15.41 26.27
CA ASN A 4 13.63 -14.25 25.63
C ASN A 4 13.43 -14.40 24.20
N LEU A 5 12.41 -15.07 23.87
CA LEU A 5 12.02 -15.05 22.52
C LEU A 5 11.50 -13.66 22.24
N VAL A 6 12.32 -12.80 21.83
CA VAL A 6 11.89 -11.51 21.37
C VAL A 6 11.20 -11.73 20.04
N ARG A 7 9.92 -11.67 20.06
CA ARG A 7 9.15 -11.73 18.87
C ARG A 7 9.31 -10.42 18.14
N LEU A 8 9.94 -10.46 16.99
CA LEU A 8 10.06 -9.28 16.15
C LEU A 8 8.70 -8.95 15.54
N ASN A 9 8.21 -7.78 15.85
CA ASN A 9 6.99 -7.28 15.23
C ASN A 9 7.41 -6.47 14.00
N LEU A 10 7.18 -7.01 12.83
CA LEU A 10 7.56 -6.41 11.56
C LEU A 10 6.41 -5.66 10.90
N SER A 11 5.38 -5.30 11.66
CA SER A 11 4.16 -4.70 11.12
C SER A 11 4.28 -3.23 10.72
N ARG A 12 5.47 -2.64 10.85
CA ARG A 12 5.68 -1.25 10.43
C ARG A 12 6.45 -1.20 9.13
N PHE A 13 6.09 -0.25 8.28
CA PHE A 13 6.78 -0.05 7.02
C PHE A 13 8.22 0.41 7.25
N THR A 14 9.12 -0.11 6.45
CA THR A 14 10.54 0.26 6.49
C THR A 14 10.76 1.51 5.65
N SER A 15 11.96 2.11 5.79
CA SER A 15 12.35 3.23 4.95
C SER A 15 12.31 2.86 3.47
N ARG A 16 12.63 1.61 3.15
CA ARG A 16 12.57 1.11 1.78
C ARG A 16 11.13 1.07 1.28
N ASP A 17 10.19 0.63 2.13
CA ASP A 17 8.77 0.61 1.78
C ASP A 17 8.26 2.01 1.48
N ILE A 18 8.62 2.96 2.33
CA ILE A 18 8.21 4.36 2.18
C ILE A 18 8.77 4.93 0.87
N ARG A 19 10.02 4.60 0.56
CA ARG A 19 10.65 5.02 -0.69
C ARG A 19 9.91 4.47 -1.90
N LYS A 20 9.45 3.22 -1.83
CA LYS A 20 8.68 2.60 -2.92
C LYS A 20 7.35 3.30 -3.14
N ILE A 21 6.70 3.72 -2.07
CA ILE A 21 5.46 4.50 -2.18
C ILE A 21 5.75 5.89 -2.78
N ASP A 22 6.85 6.52 -2.40
CA ASP A 22 7.25 7.81 -2.97
C ASP A 22 7.54 7.67 -4.47
N GLU A 23 8.21 6.60 -4.86
CA GLU A 23 8.48 6.30 -6.29
C GLU A 23 7.18 6.09 -7.05
N LEU A 24 6.21 5.43 -6.43
CA LEU A 24 4.89 5.24 -7.03
C LEU A 24 4.21 6.60 -7.27
N GLY A 25 4.26 7.49 -6.28
CA GLY A 25 3.72 8.84 -6.41
C GLY A 25 4.37 9.61 -7.55
N GLU A 26 5.69 9.48 -7.70
CA GLU A 26 6.43 10.12 -8.78
C GLU A 26 6.00 9.56 -10.14
N LYS A 27 5.83 8.25 -10.23
CA LYS A 27 5.33 7.60 -11.45
C LYS A 27 3.94 8.13 -11.81
N MET A 28 3.07 8.28 -10.82
CA MET A 28 1.72 8.80 -11.04
C MET A 28 1.76 10.25 -11.54
N ARG A 29 2.67 11.05 -10.99
CA ARG A 29 2.88 12.42 -11.45
C ARG A 29 3.28 12.45 -12.94
N LEU A 30 4.18 11.56 -13.32
CA LEU A 30 4.62 11.44 -14.72
C LEU A 30 3.50 10.98 -15.64
N LEU A 31 2.53 10.26 -15.11
CA LEU A 31 1.35 9.83 -15.86
C LEU A 31 0.22 10.89 -15.83
N HIS A 32 0.50 12.04 -15.24
CA HIS A 32 -0.48 13.12 -15.05
C HIS A 32 -1.71 12.64 -14.26
N ARG A 33 -1.47 11.75 -13.29
CA ARG A 33 -2.52 11.23 -12.40
C ARG A 33 -2.44 11.93 -11.06
N TRP A 34 -3.58 12.27 -10.48
CA TRP A 34 -3.64 12.68 -9.09
C TRP A 34 -3.31 11.48 -8.21
N PHE A 35 -2.52 11.71 -7.18
CA PHE A 35 -2.11 10.65 -6.25
C PHE A 35 -2.13 11.20 -4.82
N ARG A 36 -2.63 10.38 -3.90
CA ARG A 36 -2.57 10.69 -2.48
C ARG A 36 -2.28 9.42 -1.72
N CYS A 37 -1.55 9.54 -0.64
CA CYS A 37 -1.21 8.44 0.26
C CYS A 37 -1.46 8.87 1.69
N GLU A 38 -2.12 8.00 2.45
CA GLU A 38 -2.31 8.20 3.88
C GLU A 38 -1.72 7.01 4.61
N ARG A 39 -0.99 7.27 5.68
CA ARG A 39 -0.38 6.24 6.49
C ARG A 39 -1.13 6.16 7.80
N LEU A 40 -1.59 4.97 8.17
CA LEU A 40 -2.38 4.77 9.38
C LEU A 40 -1.95 3.51 10.11
N ASP A 41 -2.30 3.46 11.39
CA ASP A 41 -2.16 2.23 12.16
C ASP A 41 -3.47 1.47 12.09
N SER A 42 -3.39 0.16 11.91
CA SER A 42 -4.55 -0.72 11.95
C SER A 42 -4.34 -1.77 13.04
N SER A 43 -5.40 -2.53 13.34
CA SER A 43 -5.33 -3.58 14.35
C SER A 43 -4.38 -4.70 13.99
N VAL A 44 -4.06 -4.87 12.71
CA VAL A 44 -3.20 -5.96 12.23
C VAL A 44 -1.83 -5.50 11.77
N GLY A 45 -1.61 -4.19 11.67
CA GLY A 45 -0.33 -3.64 11.26
C GLY A 45 -0.48 -2.25 10.71
N GLU A 46 0.65 -1.66 10.30
CA GLU A 46 0.64 -0.34 9.68
C GLU A 46 0.09 -0.44 8.26
N ALA A 47 -0.66 0.55 7.85
CA ALA A 47 -1.31 0.56 6.55
C ALA A 47 -0.99 1.83 5.76
N PHE A 48 -0.89 1.68 4.45
CA PHE A 48 -0.96 2.80 3.51
C PHE A 48 -2.28 2.69 2.77
N VAL A 49 -3.05 3.78 2.77
CA VAL A 49 -4.19 3.90 1.87
C VAL A 49 -3.75 4.79 0.73
N ILE A 50 -3.78 4.27 -0.47
CA ILE A 50 -3.31 4.98 -1.66
C ILE A 50 -4.50 5.27 -2.57
N TYR A 51 -4.49 6.47 -3.12
CA TYR A 51 -5.56 6.95 -4.00
C TYR A 51 -4.97 7.42 -5.31
N SER A 52 -5.66 7.16 -6.39
CA SER A 52 -5.28 7.73 -7.68
C SER A 52 -6.51 8.20 -8.43
N GLY A 53 -6.40 9.29 -9.14
CA GLY A 53 -7.51 9.86 -9.89
C GLY A 53 -7.04 10.54 -11.14
N ASP A 54 -7.98 10.85 -12.02
CA ASP A 54 -7.67 11.44 -13.31
C ASP A 54 -7.27 12.90 -13.16
N ARG A 55 -8.09 13.70 -12.47
CA ARG A 55 -7.84 15.13 -12.33
C ARG A 55 -8.05 15.65 -10.91
N GLY A 56 -7.89 14.78 -9.90
CA GLY A 56 -8.07 15.17 -8.52
C GLY A 56 -8.96 14.19 -7.79
N PRO A 57 -9.46 14.57 -6.60
CA PRO A 57 -10.13 13.61 -5.72
C PRO A 57 -11.62 13.37 -6.05
N ARG A 58 -12.09 13.81 -7.17
CA ARG A 58 -13.50 13.70 -7.53
C ARG A 58 -13.90 12.30 -7.94
N ARG A 59 -13.01 11.63 -8.65
CA ARG A 59 -13.15 10.26 -9.09
C ARG A 59 -11.83 9.58 -8.86
N TYR A 60 -11.80 8.60 -7.98
CA TYR A 60 -10.54 7.97 -7.64
C TYR A 60 -10.71 6.49 -7.39
N ALA A 61 -9.64 5.74 -7.62
CA ALA A 61 -9.47 4.40 -7.14
C ALA A 61 -8.74 4.45 -5.81
N SER A 62 -9.08 3.58 -4.87
CA SER A 62 -8.35 3.50 -3.61
C SER A 62 -8.03 2.05 -3.27
N TYR A 63 -6.84 1.86 -2.72
CA TYR A 63 -6.34 0.56 -2.31
C TYR A 63 -5.64 0.70 -0.98
N GLN A 64 -5.63 -0.39 -0.23
CA GLN A 64 -4.97 -0.41 1.07
C GLN A 64 -3.88 -1.46 1.06
N ILE A 65 -2.69 -1.07 1.52
CA ILE A 65 -1.55 -1.96 1.69
C ILE A 65 -1.30 -2.09 3.18
N ILE A 66 -1.31 -3.31 3.72
CA ILE A 66 -1.05 -3.55 5.13
C ILE A 66 0.20 -4.39 5.24
N ARG A 67 1.06 -4.05 6.20
CA ARG A 67 2.18 -4.90 6.57
C ARG A 67 1.85 -5.61 7.87
N HIS A 68 1.99 -6.93 7.86
CA HIS A 68 1.69 -7.78 9.00
C HIS A 68 2.90 -7.98 9.91
N GLU A 69 2.68 -8.55 11.09
CA GLU A 69 3.73 -8.80 12.08
C GLU A 69 4.87 -9.67 11.56
N ASP A 70 4.57 -10.56 10.63
CA ASP A 70 5.59 -11.44 10.03
C ASP A 70 6.36 -10.77 8.89
N GLY A 71 6.05 -9.51 8.60
CA GLY A 71 6.69 -8.75 7.53
C GLY A 71 6.09 -8.96 6.16
N SER A 72 5.04 -9.76 6.05
CA SER A 72 4.33 -9.92 4.77
C SER A 72 3.40 -8.74 4.52
N TYR A 73 2.97 -8.60 3.29
CA TYR A 73 2.11 -7.51 2.86
C TYR A 73 0.81 -8.04 2.28
N ASP A 74 -0.23 -7.24 2.38
CA ASP A 74 -1.53 -7.56 1.82
C ASP A 74 -2.06 -6.33 1.09
N LEU A 75 -2.59 -6.55 -0.10
CA LEU A 75 -3.23 -5.50 -0.89
C LEU A 75 -4.72 -5.77 -0.92
N SER A 76 -5.51 -4.79 -0.53
CA SER A 76 -6.96 -4.90 -0.58
C SER A 76 -7.56 -3.67 -1.23
N GLN A 77 -8.80 -3.81 -1.65
CA GLN A 77 -9.55 -2.74 -2.27
C GLN A 77 -10.11 -1.81 -1.19
N GLY A 78 -9.82 -0.52 -1.33
CA GLY A 78 -10.42 0.52 -0.52
C GLY A 78 -10.31 0.30 0.97
N ASN A 79 -11.32 0.67 1.72
CA ASN A 79 -11.35 0.64 3.16
C ASN A 79 -11.68 -0.75 3.71
N GLY A 80 -10.73 -1.65 3.66
CA GLY A 80 -10.94 -2.99 4.18
C GLY A 80 -11.79 -3.86 3.30
N GLY A 81 -11.81 -3.57 2.01
CA GLY A 81 -12.53 -4.39 1.05
C GLY A 81 -11.83 -5.70 0.75
N LYS A 82 -12.18 -6.29 -0.37
CA LYS A 82 -11.68 -7.59 -0.76
C LYS A 82 -10.16 -7.61 -0.91
N SER A 83 -9.53 -8.63 -0.37
CA SER A 83 -8.10 -8.85 -0.58
C SER A 83 -7.83 -9.20 -2.04
N LEU A 84 -6.85 -8.54 -2.63
CA LEU A 84 -6.50 -8.71 -4.04
C LEU A 84 -5.23 -9.50 -4.22
N ALA A 85 -4.26 -9.32 -3.34
CA ALA A 85 -2.96 -9.95 -3.45
C ALA A 85 -2.22 -9.91 -2.12
N GLY A 86 -1.30 -10.84 -1.96
CA GLY A 86 -0.36 -10.84 -0.85
C GLY A 86 1.04 -11.00 -1.39
N GLY A 87 2.03 -10.63 -0.61
CA GLY A 87 3.41 -10.74 -1.03
C GLY A 87 4.39 -10.59 0.10
N ARG A 88 5.66 -10.81 -0.21
CA ARG A 88 6.75 -10.68 0.74
C ARG A 88 7.52 -9.38 0.58
N THR A 89 7.30 -8.66 -0.49
CA THR A 89 7.96 -7.39 -0.75
C THR A 89 6.96 -6.36 -1.22
N MET A 90 7.29 -5.09 -1.02
CA MET A 90 6.46 -4.00 -1.51
C MET A 90 6.40 -3.99 -3.04
N ASP A 91 7.47 -4.43 -3.71
CA ASP A 91 7.50 -4.53 -5.18
C ASP A 91 6.41 -5.47 -5.69
N GLU A 92 6.25 -6.62 -5.04
CA GLU A 92 5.20 -7.58 -5.43
C GLU A 92 3.80 -6.96 -5.29
N ILE A 93 3.60 -6.17 -4.26
CA ILE A 93 2.32 -5.53 -4.01
C ILE A 93 2.05 -4.44 -5.06
N ILE A 94 3.04 -3.62 -5.36
CA ILE A 94 2.91 -2.56 -6.37
C ILE A 94 2.65 -3.17 -7.75
N ASP A 95 3.33 -4.28 -8.06
CA ASP A 95 3.15 -4.99 -9.32
C ASP A 95 1.73 -5.60 -9.44
N ALA A 96 1.08 -5.84 -8.32
CA ALA A 96 -0.26 -6.41 -8.28
C ALA A 96 -1.38 -5.37 -8.35
N LEU A 97 -1.03 -4.07 -8.35
CA LEU A 97 -2.04 -3.01 -8.44
C LEU A 97 -2.81 -3.12 -9.76
N PRO A 98 -4.14 -3.09 -9.71
CA PRO A 98 -4.94 -3.16 -10.93
C PRO A 98 -4.74 -1.96 -11.85
N ASP A 99 -5.06 -2.15 -13.11
CA ASP A 99 -4.88 -1.12 -14.14
C ASP A 99 -5.64 0.18 -13.86
N ASP A 100 -6.78 0.10 -13.17
CA ASP A 100 -7.55 1.29 -12.86
C ASP A 100 -6.81 2.26 -11.92
N PHE A 101 -5.79 1.78 -11.23
CA PHE A 101 -4.94 2.64 -10.42
C PHE A 101 -4.09 3.57 -11.31
N TYR A 102 -3.64 3.06 -12.44
CA TYR A 102 -2.74 3.81 -13.34
C TYR A 102 -3.48 4.55 -14.45
N TYR A 103 -4.60 4.02 -14.90
CA TYR A 103 -5.29 4.52 -16.09
C TYR A 103 -6.77 4.75 -15.81
N PRO A 104 -7.35 5.81 -16.38
CA PRO A 104 -8.78 6.06 -16.19
C PRO A 104 -9.63 4.92 -16.74
N GLN A 105 -10.64 4.55 -15.99
CA GLN A 105 -11.60 3.56 -16.42
C GLN A 105 -12.80 4.27 -17.03
N ARG A 106 -13.29 3.75 -18.11
CA ARG A 106 -14.46 4.32 -18.81
C ARG A 106 -15.70 3.50 -18.56
#